data_a9dc6d577e374b8f8709cde64300a354
#
_entry.id   a9dc6d577e374b8f8709cde64300a354
#
_cell.length_a   1.000
_cell.length_b   1.000
_cell.length_c   1.000
_cell.angle_alpha   90.00
_cell.angle_beta   90.00
_cell.angle_gamma   90.00
#
_symmetry.space_group_name_H-M   'P 1'
#
loop_
_entity.id
_entity.type
_entity.pdbx_description
1 polymer ?
#
loop_
_entity_poly.entity_id
_entity_poly.type
_entity_poly.pdbx_seq_one_letter_code
_entity_poly.pdbx_strand_id
1 'polypeptide(L)'
;QETILNFISMYAHKEEYELGDIIYTEETMGPKELLEQDCVISLSKMKTHALERITGAVKNSYGFIYGFHKAKGHTQYPSADRFARMLIDLNKCVAPKLYVMDGIVAMEGNGPGSGDPVPMNVLLMSTDPVALDSVFSRLVYLKPEMVPTNYHGEKMGLGTWKEEEITLLTPDGE
;
A
#
# COMPACT_ATOMS: atom_id res chain seq x y z
N GLN A 1 -1.84 -20.58 -6.96
CA GLN A 1 -1.22 -19.87 -5.81
C GLN A 1 0.31 -19.76 -5.93
N GLU A 2 0.99 -20.79 -6.46
CA GLU A 2 2.46 -20.74 -6.68
C GLU A 2 2.89 -19.78 -7.78
N THR A 3 2.08 -19.56 -8.79
CA THR A 3 2.42 -18.72 -9.95
C THR A 3 2.61 -17.24 -9.60
N ILE A 4 1.82 -16.70 -8.69
CA ILE A 4 1.89 -15.29 -8.27
C ILE A 4 3.09 -15.03 -7.35
N LEU A 5 3.45 -15.96 -6.48
CA LEU A 5 4.58 -15.83 -5.56
C LEU A 5 5.94 -15.99 -6.24
N ASN A 6 6.02 -16.80 -7.28
CA ASN A 6 7.23 -16.95 -8.09
C ASN A 6 7.50 -15.75 -9.01
N PHE A 7 6.45 -15.00 -9.35
CA PHE A 7 6.54 -13.83 -10.23
C PHE A 7 7.31 -12.66 -9.59
N ILE A 8 7.28 -12.52 -8.28
CA ILE A 8 7.89 -11.40 -7.54
C ILE A 8 9.42 -11.58 -7.36
N SER A 9 9.99 -12.73 -7.73
CA SER A 9 11.36 -13.07 -7.34
C SER A 9 12.43 -12.95 -8.45
N MET A 10 12.10 -12.67 -9.69
CA MET A 10 13.01 -13.07 -10.76
C MET A 10 13.87 -12.02 -11.47
N TYR A 11 13.52 -10.74 -11.58
CA TYR A 11 14.35 -9.83 -12.39
C TYR A 11 14.37 -8.39 -11.89
N ALA A 12 15.55 -7.84 -11.66
CA ALA A 12 15.80 -6.43 -11.41
C ALA A 12 16.59 -5.83 -12.58
N HIS A 13 16.22 -4.65 -13.03
CA HIS A 13 16.94 -3.84 -14.01
C HIS A 13 17.57 -2.62 -13.35
N LYS A 14 18.58 -2.03 -14.00
CA LYS A 14 19.45 -0.97 -13.47
C LYS A 14 19.10 0.43 -13.97
N GLU A 15 17.85 0.72 -14.24
CA GLU A 15 17.44 2.08 -14.55
C GLU A 15 17.04 2.84 -13.29
N GLU A 16 17.43 4.10 -13.19
CA GLU A 16 17.03 4.97 -12.09
C GLU A 16 15.73 5.67 -12.44
N TYR A 17 14.75 5.60 -11.50
CA TYR A 17 13.51 6.33 -11.59
C TYR A 17 13.50 7.44 -10.55
N GLU A 18 13.26 8.66 -11.00
CA GLU A 18 13.03 9.80 -10.11
C GLU A 18 11.57 9.77 -9.66
N LEU A 19 11.34 9.51 -8.37
CA LEU A 19 10.03 9.45 -7.75
C LEU A 19 9.94 10.51 -6.65
N GLY A 20 9.46 11.70 -7.01
CA GLY A 20 9.39 12.81 -6.07
C GLY A 20 10.76 13.15 -5.48
N ASP A 21 10.91 13.02 -4.16
CA ASP A 21 12.17 13.25 -3.45
C ASP A 21 13.03 11.98 -3.29
N ILE A 22 12.66 10.88 -3.93
CA ILE A 22 13.28 9.57 -3.72
C ILE A 22 13.65 8.98 -5.07
N ILE A 23 14.91 8.60 -5.21
CA ILE A 23 15.43 7.90 -6.39
C ILE A 23 15.38 6.40 -6.12
N TYR A 24 14.72 5.67 -7.01
CA TYR A 24 14.73 4.22 -7.05
C TYR A 24 15.48 3.74 -8.27
N THR A 25 16.29 2.70 -8.07
CA THR A 25 16.87 1.95 -9.19
C THR A 25 15.98 0.76 -9.52
N GLU A 26 16.04 0.26 -10.74
CA GLU A 26 15.37 -0.99 -11.12
C GLU A 26 15.75 -2.18 -10.21
N GLU A 27 16.94 -2.14 -9.62
CA GLU A 27 17.38 -3.14 -8.65
C GLU A 27 16.54 -3.13 -7.36
N THR A 28 15.87 -2.02 -7.04
CA THR A 28 15.05 -1.86 -5.83
C THR A 28 13.56 -1.99 -6.10
N MET A 29 13.17 -1.87 -7.34
CA MET A 29 11.77 -1.99 -7.74
C MET A 29 11.37 -3.43 -8.04
N GLY A 30 10.55 -4.01 -8.18
CA GLY A 30 10.16 -5.38 -8.44
C GLY A 30 10.56 -5.89 -9.81
N PRO A 31 10.03 -7.02 -10.19
CA PRO A 31 10.38 -7.67 -11.44
C PRO A 31 10.00 -6.81 -12.65
N LYS A 32 10.81 -6.86 -13.69
CA LYS A 32 10.59 -6.18 -14.97
C LYS A 32 9.18 -6.42 -15.52
N GLU A 33 8.69 -7.63 -15.34
CA GLU A 33 7.36 -8.06 -15.75
C GLU A 33 6.24 -7.20 -15.14
N LEU A 34 6.47 -6.61 -13.97
CA LEU A 34 5.50 -5.69 -13.35
C LEU A 34 5.36 -4.39 -14.15
N LEU A 35 6.47 -3.87 -14.66
CA LEU A 35 6.51 -2.62 -15.43
C LEU A 35 6.00 -2.80 -16.87
N GLU A 36 6.03 -4.04 -17.36
CA GLU A 36 5.55 -4.41 -18.71
C GLU A 36 4.05 -4.77 -18.74
N GLN A 37 3.35 -4.70 -17.60
CA GLN A 37 1.92 -5.07 -17.56
C GLN A 37 1.03 -3.91 -18.02
N ASP A 38 -0.01 -4.24 -18.78
CA ASP A 38 -1.05 -3.29 -19.19
C ASP A 38 -1.92 -2.83 -18.01
N CYS A 39 -2.05 -3.66 -16.98
CA CYS A 39 -2.88 -3.39 -15.81
C CYS A 39 -2.33 -4.10 -14.56
N VAL A 40 -2.20 -3.34 -13.48
CA VAL A 40 -1.87 -3.87 -12.14
C VAL A 40 -3.08 -3.69 -11.23
N ILE A 41 -3.49 -4.76 -10.57
CA ILE A 41 -4.51 -4.75 -9.51
C ILE A 41 -3.81 -5.11 -8.19
N SER A 42 -3.92 -4.23 -7.20
CA SER A 42 -3.34 -4.43 -5.87
C SER A 42 -4.34 -5.13 -4.95
N LEU A 43 -4.00 -6.32 -4.48
CA LEU A 43 -4.79 -7.08 -3.51
C LEU A 43 -4.12 -7.00 -2.14
N SER A 44 -4.72 -6.29 -1.20
CA SER A 44 -4.18 -6.07 0.14
C SER A 44 -5.00 -6.80 1.21
N LYS A 45 -4.38 -6.99 2.37
CA LYS A 45 -5.01 -7.50 3.59
C LYS A 45 -5.12 -6.38 4.62
N MET A 46 -6.30 -6.22 5.21
CA MET A 46 -6.53 -5.28 6.30
C MET A 46 -5.79 -5.72 7.56
N LYS A 47 -4.77 -4.96 7.98
CA LYS A 47 -3.96 -5.30 9.17
C LYS A 47 -3.22 -4.12 9.78
N THR A 48 -2.88 -4.22 11.05
CA THR A 48 -2.02 -3.29 11.78
C THR A 48 -0.57 -3.31 11.30
N HIS A 49 0.17 -2.24 11.60
CA HIS A 49 1.60 -2.13 11.34
C HIS A 49 2.29 -1.21 12.34
N ALA A 50 3.42 -1.66 12.89
CA ALA A 50 4.14 -0.93 13.93
C ALA A 50 4.62 0.46 13.49
N LEU A 51 5.15 0.61 12.26
CA LEU A 51 5.68 1.88 11.75
C LEU A 51 4.58 2.76 11.13
N GLU A 52 3.75 2.19 10.25
CA GLU A 52 2.75 2.94 9.45
C GLU A 52 1.34 2.89 10.04
N ARG A 53 1.17 2.32 11.23
CA ARG A 53 -0.11 2.07 11.93
C ARG A 53 -0.96 1.02 11.25
N ILE A 54 -1.16 1.12 9.94
CA ILE A 54 -1.90 0.14 9.13
C ILE A 54 -1.05 -0.41 7.98
N THR A 55 -1.36 -1.60 7.54
CA THR A 55 -1.02 -2.13 6.23
C THR A 55 -2.31 -2.22 5.44
N GLY A 56 -2.47 -1.30 4.52
CA GLY A 56 -3.62 -1.18 3.64
C GLY A 56 -3.19 -1.20 2.17
N ALA A 57 -3.91 -0.44 1.34
CA ALA A 57 -3.67 -0.37 -0.09
C ALA A 57 -2.31 0.26 -0.42
N VAL A 58 -2.03 1.45 0.15
CA VAL A 58 -0.78 2.17 -0.11
C VAL A 58 0.43 1.35 0.27
N LYS A 59 0.46 0.83 1.51
CA LYS A 59 1.62 0.08 2.00
C LYS A 59 1.79 -1.29 1.33
N ASN A 60 0.72 -1.87 0.78
CA ASN A 60 0.81 -3.15 0.07
C ASN A 60 1.81 -3.09 -1.10
N SER A 61 1.95 -1.92 -1.73
CA SER A 61 2.90 -1.68 -2.81
C SER A 61 4.37 -1.89 -2.41
N TYR A 62 4.68 -1.91 -1.11
CA TYR A 62 6.01 -2.33 -0.65
C TYR A 62 6.34 -3.78 -1.01
N GLY A 63 5.33 -4.58 -1.36
CA GLY A 63 5.48 -5.91 -1.93
C GLY A 63 6.23 -5.93 -3.27
N PHE A 64 6.22 -4.83 -4.00
CA PHE A 64 6.96 -4.68 -5.27
C PHE A 64 8.47 -4.55 -5.08
N ILE A 65 8.93 -4.17 -3.88
CA ILE A 65 10.36 -4.10 -3.57
C ILE A 65 10.92 -5.50 -3.41
N TYR A 66 12.01 -5.77 -4.12
CA TYR A 66 12.61 -7.10 -4.25
C TYR A 66 13.62 -7.44 -3.14
N GLY A 67 13.59 -8.68 -2.67
CA GLY A 67 14.64 -9.36 -1.88
C GLY A 67 15.25 -8.56 -0.73
N PHE A 68 16.56 -8.43 -0.71
CA PHE A 68 17.33 -7.71 0.32
C PHE A 68 17.02 -6.21 0.40
N HIS A 69 16.57 -5.59 -0.69
CA HIS A 69 16.19 -4.19 -0.73
C HIS A 69 14.98 -3.90 0.16
N LYS A 70 14.11 -4.88 0.37
CA LYS A 70 12.98 -4.78 1.30
C LYS A 70 13.45 -4.59 2.75
N ALA A 71 14.44 -5.36 3.19
CA ALA A 71 15.03 -5.20 4.52
C ALA A 71 15.82 -3.88 4.62
N LYS A 72 16.60 -3.54 3.58
CA LYS A 72 17.37 -2.30 3.49
C LYS A 72 16.46 -1.06 3.53
N GLY A 73 15.27 -1.12 2.94
CA GLY A 73 14.32 0.01 2.93
C GLY A 73 13.93 0.46 4.33
N HIS A 74 13.71 -0.45 5.28
CA HIS A 74 13.41 -0.08 6.67
C HIS A 74 14.59 0.61 7.38
N THR A 75 15.82 0.29 7.04
CA THR A 75 17.02 0.98 7.57
C THR A 75 17.31 2.29 6.85
N GLN A 76 17.03 2.37 5.57
CA GLN A 76 17.21 3.55 4.74
C GLN A 76 16.16 4.63 5.03
N TYR A 77 14.94 4.22 5.33
CA TYR A 77 13.80 5.08 5.67
C TYR A 77 13.29 4.79 7.09
N PRO A 78 14.05 5.16 8.15
CA PRO A 78 13.75 4.73 9.51
C PRO A 78 12.58 5.47 10.15
N SER A 79 12.15 6.61 9.61
CA SER A 79 10.98 7.34 10.11
C SER A 79 9.73 7.01 9.29
N ALA A 80 8.57 6.98 9.97
CA ALA A 80 7.27 6.75 9.33
C ALA A 80 7.02 7.72 8.17
N ASP A 81 7.33 9.01 8.35
CA ASP A 81 7.15 10.02 7.30
C ASP A 81 7.98 9.73 6.04
N ARG A 82 9.26 9.40 6.21
CA ARG A 82 10.12 9.08 5.06
C ARG A 82 9.71 7.78 4.39
N PHE A 83 9.34 6.79 5.19
CA PHE A 83 8.88 5.52 4.68
C PHE A 83 7.55 5.67 3.94
N ALA A 84 6.60 6.44 4.48
CA ALA A 84 5.34 6.75 3.81
C ALA A 84 5.57 7.45 2.47
N ARG A 85 6.42 8.48 2.40
CA ARG A 85 6.73 9.19 1.14
C ARG A 85 7.31 8.25 0.09
N MET A 86 8.22 7.36 0.48
CA MET A 86 8.74 6.32 -0.39
C MET A 86 7.62 5.40 -0.93
N LEU A 87 6.67 5.01 -0.07
CA LEU A 87 5.52 4.19 -0.49
C LEU A 87 4.60 4.93 -1.47
N ILE A 88 4.43 6.24 -1.30
CA ILE A 88 3.65 7.06 -2.22
C ILE A 88 4.32 7.12 -3.59
N ASP A 89 5.63 7.37 -3.65
CA ASP A 89 6.38 7.40 -4.90
C ASP A 89 6.32 6.04 -5.61
N LEU A 90 6.45 4.94 -4.85
CA LEU A 90 6.33 3.60 -5.39
C LEU A 90 4.93 3.34 -5.99
N ASN A 91 3.86 3.77 -5.30
CA ASN A 91 2.50 3.66 -5.85
C ASN A 91 2.33 4.46 -7.15
N LYS A 92 2.88 5.66 -7.22
CA LYS A 92 2.86 6.48 -8.44
C LYS A 92 3.61 5.82 -9.60
N CYS A 93 4.74 5.20 -9.32
CA CYS A 93 5.54 4.51 -10.32
C CYS A 93 4.81 3.29 -10.90
N VAL A 94 4.29 2.41 -10.04
CA VAL A 94 3.59 1.19 -10.45
C VAL A 94 2.19 1.50 -10.98
N ALA A 95 1.56 2.55 -10.46
CA ALA A 95 0.23 3.06 -10.82
C ALA A 95 -0.85 1.97 -10.94
N PRO A 96 -1.13 1.17 -9.89
CA PRO A 96 -2.20 0.20 -9.92
C PRO A 96 -3.53 0.86 -10.32
N LYS A 97 -4.32 0.17 -11.14
CA LYS A 97 -5.61 0.68 -11.62
C LYS A 97 -6.77 0.40 -10.67
N LEU A 98 -6.61 -0.60 -9.82
CA LEU A 98 -7.61 -1.00 -8.84
C LEU A 98 -6.90 -1.51 -7.58
N TYR A 99 -7.45 -1.14 -6.44
CA TYR A 99 -7.06 -1.64 -5.14
C TYR A 99 -8.23 -2.37 -4.51
N VAL A 100 -7.98 -3.60 -4.07
CA VAL A 100 -8.97 -4.43 -3.35
C VAL A 100 -8.37 -4.77 -2.01
N MET A 101 -9.12 -4.55 -0.93
CA MET A 101 -8.68 -4.82 0.43
C MET A 101 -9.57 -5.86 1.08
N ASP A 102 -8.98 -7.00 1.40
CA ASP A 102 -9.63 -8.08 2.14
C ASP A 102 -9.59 -7.78 3.64
N GLY A 103 -10.75 -7.51 4.21
CA GLY A 103 -11.04 -7.39 5.62
C GLY A 103 -12.04 -8.43 6.11
N ILE A 104 -12.28 -9.52 5.38
CA ILE A 104 -13.17 -10.61 5.87
C ILE A 104 -12.63 -11.11 7.20
N VAL A 105 -11.35 -11.48 7.24
CA VAL A 105 -10.60 -11.68 8.48
C VAL A 105 -9.41 -10.74 8.44
N ALA A 106 -9.47 -9.67 9.23
CA ALA A 106 -8.39 -8.71 9.39
C ALA A 106 -7.37 -9.19 10.44
N MET A 107 -6.33 -8.39 10.69
CA MET A 107 -5.37 -8.63 11.77
C MET A 107 -5.26 -7.38 12.64
N GLU A 108 -5.30 -7.54 13.94
CA GLU A 108 -5.00 -6.50 14.94
C GLU A 108 -3.76 -6.82 15.78
N GLY A 109 -3.41 -5.95 16.72
CA GLY A 109 -2.28 -6.16 17.64
C GLY A 109 -0.91 -6.00 16.97
N ASN A 110 -0.01 -6.94 17.20
CA ASN A 110 1.40 -6.86 16.80
C ASN A 110 1.62 -7.19 15.31
N GLY A 111 0.99 -6.38 14.43
CA GLY A 111 1.20 -6.50 12.97
C GLY A 111 2.58 -5.99 12.49
N PRO A 112 2.99 -6.34 11.28
CA PRO A 112 2.17 -6.96 10.22
C PRO A 112 2.20 -8.50 10.18
N GLY A 113 2.93 -9.19 11.04
CA GLY A 113 3.15 -10.63 10.92
C GLY A 113 2.80 -11.46 12.15
N SER A 114 2.60 -10.83 13.32
CA SER A 114 2.41 -11.51 14.61
C SER A 114 1.22 -10.95 15.40
N GLY A 115 0.20 -10.47 14.67
CA GLY A 115 -1.05 -10.01 15.28
C GLY A 115 -2.11 -11.11 15.33
N ASP A 116 -3.23 -10.79 15.96
CA ASP A 116 -4.35 -11.67 16.13
C ASP A 116 -5.41 -11.51 15.02
N PRO A 117 -6.06 -12.58 14.56
CA PRO A 117 -7.11 -12.48 13.57
C PRO A 117 -8.39 -11.86 14.16
N VAL A 118 -9.01 -10.97 13.39
CA VAL A 118 -10.26 -10.30 13.75
C VAL A 118 -11.25 -10.37 12.60
N PRO A 119 -12.47 -10.91 12.78
CA PRO A 119 -13.50 -10.93 11.75
C PRO A 119 -14.11 -9.53 11.60
N MET A 120 -13.76 -8.84 10.52
CA MET A 120 -14.34 -7.55 10.13
C MET A 120 -15.49 -7.70 9.13
N ASN A 121 -15.50 -8.81 8.37
CA ASN A 121 -16.52 -9.15 7.38
C ASN A 121 -16.72 -8.05 6.30
N VAL A 122 -15.66 -7.38 5.92
CA VAL A 122 -15.68 -6.32 4.90
C VAL A 122 -14.78 -6.66 3.73
N LEU A 123 -15.17 -6.20 2.55
CA LEU A 123 -14.35 -6.14 1.34
C LEU A 123 -14.45 -4.73 0.80
N LEU A 124 -13.32 -4.07 0.62
CA LEU A 124 -13.26 -2.70 0.14
C LEU A 124 -12.58 -2.65 -1.23
N MET A 125 -13.04 -1.76 -2.09
CA MET A 125 -12.43 -1.52 -3.42
C MET A 125 -12.40 -0.03 -3.72
N SER A 126 -11.33 0.43 -4.36
CA SER A 126 -11.22 1.81 -4.85
C SER A 126 -10.15 1.90 -5.95
N THR A 127 -10.25 2.91 -6.79
CA THR A 127 -9.16 3.34 -7.67
C THR A 127 -8.22 4.32 -6.98
N ASP A 128 -8.65 4.89 -5.83
CA ASP A 128 -7.84 5.73 -4.95
C ASP A 128 -7.38 4.94 -3.72
N PRO A 129 -6.07 4.62 -3.58
CA PRO A 129 -5.56 3.84 -2.46
C PRO A 129 -5.59 4.60 -1.14
N VAL A 130 -5.54 5.94 -1.18
CA VAL A 130 -5.59 6.79 0.03
C VAL A 130 -7.02 6.84 0.56
N ALA A 131 -8.01 6.98 -0.31
CA ALA A 131 -9.42 6.91 0.05
C ALA A 131 -9.75 5.54 0.66
N LEU A 132 -9.24 4.47 0.06
CA LEU A 132 -9.43 3.11 0.58
C LEU A 132 -8.84 2.94 2.00
N ASP A 133 -7.61 3.40 2.21
CA ASP A 133 -6.94 3.37 3.52
C ASP A 133 -7.60 4.33 4.52
N SER A 134 -8.20 5.43 4.06
CA SER A 134 -9.00 6.34 4.89
C SER A 134 -10.25 5.64 5.44
N VAL A 135 -11.01 4.95 4.58
CA VAL A 135 -12.18 4.16 5.00
C VAL A 135 -11.76 3.07 5.98
N PHE A 136 -10.69 2.32 5.67
CA PHE A 136 -10.13 1.33 6.60
C PHE A 136 -9.82 1.96 7.97
N SER A 137 -9.14 3.10 7.98
CA SER A 137 -8.78 3.79 9.23
C SER A 137 -10.01 4.10 10.08
N ARG A 138 -11.09 4.60 9.46
CA ARG A 138 -12.36 4.90 10.15
C ARG A 138 -13.03 3.65 10.71
N LEU A 139 -13.02 2.55 9.98
CA LEU A 139 -13.58 1.26 10.43
C LEU A 139 -12.90 0.74 11.70
N VAL A 140 -11.63 1.08 11.93
CA VAL A 140 -10.88 0.69 13.14
C VAL A 140 -10.70 1.85 14.13
N TYR A 141 -11.54 2.89 14.04
CA TYR A 141 -11.55 4.06 14.92
C TYR A 141 -10.20 4.82 14.97
N LEU A 142 -9.43 4.74 13.90
CA LEU A 142 -8.21 5.51 13.72
C LEU A 142 -8.50 6.71 12.83
N LYS A 143 -8.07 7.90 13.25
CA LYS A 143 -8.20 9.11 12.43
C LYS A 143 -7.32 8.99 11.18
N PRO A 144 -7.88 9.14 9.96
CA PRO A 144 -7.12 8.96 8.72
C PRO A 144 -5.89 9.84 8.61
N GLU A 145 -5.95 11.08 9.06
CA GLU A 145 -4.83 12.03 9.04
C GLU A 145 -3.66 11.61 9.95
N MET A 146 -3.91 10.70 10.89
CA MET A 146 -2.88 10.15 11.79
C MET A 146 -2.09 9.00 11.15
N VAL A 147 -2.52 8.51 10.00
CA VAL A 147 -1.84 7.47 9.23
C VAL A 147 -0.85 8.13 8.28
N PRO A 148 0.47 7.88 8.42
CA PRO A 148 1.49 8.57 7.61
C PRO A 148 1.26 8.43 6.10
N THR A 149 0.87 7.24 5.64
CA THR A 149 0.57 7.00 4.22
C THR A 149 -0.64 7.79 3.72
N ASN A 150 -1.68 8.00 4.53
CA ASN A 150 -2.82 8.84 4.16
C ASN A 150 -2.41 10.31 4.08
N TYR A 151 -1.76 10.82 5.14
CA TYR A 151 -1.34 12.22 5.21
C TYR A 151 -0.42 12.60 4.04
N HIS A 152 0.62 11.80 3.80
CA HIS A 152 1.54 12.05 2.69
C HIS A 152 0.93 11.71 1.33
N GLY A 153 0.03 10.74 1.26
CA GLY A 153 -0.69 10.38 0.04
C GLY A 153 -1.46 11.54 -0.54
N GLU A 154 -2.22 12.25 0.29
CA GLU A 154 -2.93 13.46 -0.13
C GLU A 154 -1.96 14.59 -0.47
N LYS A 155 -1.01 14.86 0.41
CA LYS A 155 -0.05 15.95 0.23
C LYS A 155 0.79 15.82 -1.04
N MET A 156 1.10 14.60 -1.45
CA MET A 156 1.85 14.27 -2.66
C MET A 156 0.95 13.99 -3.88
N GLY A 157 -0.37 14.09 -3.74
CA GLY A 157 -1.32 13.95 -4.85
C GLY A 157 -1.48 12.51 -5.35
N LEU A 158 -1.42 11.51 -4.47
CA LEU A 158 -1.77 10.13 -4.79
C LEU A 158 -3.29 9.88 -4.69
N GLY A 159 -3.97 10.54 -3.75
CA GLY A 159 -5.39 10.41 -3.50
C GLY A 159 -5.82 11.29 -2.33
N THR A 160 -7.03 11.06 -1.78
CA THR A 160 -7.57 11.86 -0.67
C THR A 160 -7.96 10.99 0.53
N TRP A 161 -7.74 11.53 1.74
CA TRP A 161 -8.27 10.94 2.97
C TRP A 161 -9.47 11.71 3.54
N LYS A 162 -9.87 12.82 2.94
CA LYS A 162 -10.96 13.68 3.40
C LYS A 162 -12.31 13.04 3.14
N GLU A 163 -13.12 13.01 4.18
CA GLU A 163 -14.44 12.35 4.13
C GLU A 163 -15.36 12.98 3.11
N GLU A 164 -15.35 14.29 3.01
CA GLU A 164 -16.18 15.08 2.09
C GLU A 164 -15.83 14.86 0.60
N GLU A 165 -14.68 14.26 0.33
CA GLU A 165 -14.22 13.94 -1.02
C GLU A 165 -14.38 12.44 -1.35
N ILE A 166 -14.91 11.64 -0.41
CA ILE A 166 -15.06 10.18 -0.54
C ILE A 166 -16.55 9.82 -0.57
N THR A 167 -16.98 9.18 -1.64
CA THR A 167 -18.32 8.59 -1.73
C THR A 167 -18.24 7.08 -1.49
N LEU A 168 -18.99 6.58 -0.51
CA LEU A 168 -19.11 5.16 -0.24
C LEU A 168 -20.28 4.59 -1.07
N LEU A 169 -19.96 3.58 -1.87
CA LEU A 169 -20.96 2.82 -2.62
C LEU A 169 -21.13 1.45 -1.95
N THR A 170 -22.36 1.11 -1.61
CA THR A 170 -22.72 -0.22 -1.12
C THR A 170 -23.44 -1.02 -2.21
N PRO A 171 -23.54 -2.36 -2.09
CA PRO A 171 -24.31 -3.16 -3.06
C PRO A 171 -25.77 -2.72 -3.22
N ASP A 172 -26.34 -2.08 -2.19
CA ASP A 172 -27.73 -1.61 -2.15
C ASP A 172 -27.88 -0.13 -2.58
N GLY A 173 -26.79 0.50 -2.99
CA GLY A 173 -26.71 1.92 -3.31
C GLY A 173 -25.88 2.73 -2.29
N GLU A 174 -26.07 4.08 -2.30
CA GLU A 174 -25.43 4.98 -1.34
C GLU A 174 -26.00 4.84 0.08
#